data_a44c51280465919130fc743c38ee45d0
#
_entry.id   a44c51280465919130fc743c38ee45d0
#
_cell.length_a   1.000
_cell.length_b   1.000
_cell.length_c   1.000
_cell.angle_alpha   90.00
_cell.angle_beta   90.00
_cell.angle_gamma   90.00
#
_symmetry.space_group_name_H-M   'P 1'
#
loop_
_entity.id
_entity.type
_entity.pdbx_description
1 polymer ?
#
loop_
_entity_poly.entity_id
_entity_poly.type
_entity_poly.pdbx_seq_one_letter_code
_entity_poly.pdbx_strand_id
1 'polypeptide(L)'
;MKIDNKKIQLEVDSFWDTHITPTLTEYIKIPNKSPSFDKNWKANGHMDKVLELAADWTKKHLPKNATLSIKESDGRTPIILIDIPGEKSGNVLMYGHLDKQPEMEGWDNDKGPWKPVLIDEKLYGRGGADDGYALFASLCAIKTLQKNNCRLPRILVLIEFCEESGSPDLPHYMELCSDLIGEPNLVVCLDSGTEDYKRFWTTNSLRGLIGGTLKVEVLNEGMHSGISGYIPSSFRIIRQLLSRIEDENTGEILLDELKTDIPAHIRDGVVQLVAILEEHQSFPVSPSTDNPIEGHLRTTWKPALSIVGADGLPSSKDAGNVLRPYTSLK
;
A
#
# COMPACT_ATOMS: atom_id res chain seq x y z
N MET A 1 7.05 35.17 8.65
CA MET A 1 5.60 35.39 8.41
C MET A 1 4.84 34.48 9.37
N LYS A 2 3.90 34.98 10.13
CA LYS A 2 3.10 34.15 11.05
C LYS A 2 1.95 33.53 10.24
N ILE A 3 1.95 32.21 10.11
CA ILE A 3 0.90 31.47 9.39
C ILE A 3 -0.36 31.49 10.26
N ASP A 4 -1.50 31.85 9.66
CA ASP A 4 -2.79 31.76 10.33
C ASP A 4 -3.38 30.35 10.09
N ASN A 5 -3.13 29.48 11.07
CA ASN A 5 -3.54 28.07 10.99
C ASN A 5 -5.08 27.90 10.85
N LYS A 6 -5.87 28.79 11.50
CA LYS A 6 -7.36 28.71 11.39
C LYS A 6 -7.83 29.03 9.99
N LYS A 7 -7.24 30.06 9.38
CA LYS A 7 -7.56 30.43 7.99
C LYS A 7 -7.17 29.31 7.03
N ILE A 8 -5.96 28.73 7.19
CA ILE A 8 -5.50 27.60 6.35
C ILE A 8 -6.44 26.41 6.50
N GLN A 9 -6.84 26.06 7.72
CA GLN A 9 -7.77 24.95 7.96
C GLN A 9 -9.06 25.16 7.19
N LEU A 10 -9.70 26.31 7.33
CA LEU A 10 -10.95 26.62 6.62
C LEU A 10 -10.81 26.56 5.09
N GLU A 11 -9.66 27.01 4.56
CA GLU A 11 -9.39 26.92 3.12
C GLU A 11 -9.22 25.48 2.65
N VAL A 12 -8.54 24.64 3.43
CA VAL A 12 -8.35 23.22 3.14
C VAL A 12 -9.69 22.49 3.23
N ASP A 13 -10.44 22.67 4.31
CA ASP A 13 -11.75 22.02 4.50
C ASP A 13 -12.69 22.35 3.34
N SER A 14 -12.81 23.64 3.01
CA SER A 14 -13.63 24.09 1.88
C SER A 14 -13.17 23.48 0.54
N PHE A 15 -11.87 23.33 0.33
CA PHE A 15 -11.33 22.74 -0.91
C PHE A 15 -11.60 21.23 -0.97
N TRP A 16 -11.51 20.54 0.15
CA TRP A 16 -11.87 19.13 0.25
C TRP A 16 -13.35 18.91 -0.06
N ASP A 17 -14.25 19.67 0.58
CA ASP A 17 -15.67 19.51 0.40
C ASP A 17 -16.13 19.81 -1.02
N THR A 18 -15.57 20.85 -1.64
CA THR A 18 -16.04 21.32 -2.94
C THR A 18 -15.36 20.68 -4.14
N HIS A 19 -14.13 20.19 -3.98
CA HIS A 19 -13.33 19.71 -5.12
C HIS A 19 -12.76 18.30 -4.95
N ILE A 20 -12.29 17.92 -3.75
CA ILE A 20 -11.62 16.63 -3.58
C ILE A 20 -12.64 15.52 -3.32
N THR A 21 -13.47 15.64 -2.31
CA THR A 21 -14.46 14.61 -1.95
C THR A 21 -15.37 14.21 -3.11
N PRO A 22 -15.92 15.15 -3.91
CA PRO A 22 -16.69 14.78 -5.09
C PRO A 22 -15.88 14.01 -6.14
N THR A 23 -14.62 14.40 -6.34
CA THR A 23 -13.75 13.73 -7.34
C THR A 23 -13.32 12.35 -6.85
N LEU A 24 -12.97 12.19 -5.58
CA LEU A 24 -12.70 10.87 -4.99
C LEU A 24 -13.91 9.95 -5.07
N THR A 25 -15.11 10.50 -4.89
CA THR A 25 -16.35 9.75 -5.07
C THR A 25 -16.48 9.19 -6.49
N GLU A 26 -16.19 9.99 -7.52
CA GLU A 26 -16.19 9.50 -8.90
C GLU A 26 -15.03 8.52 -9.18
N TYR A 27 -13.83 8.79 -8.64
CA TYR A 27 -12.69 7.90 -8.76
C TYR A 27 -12.96 6.50 -8.17
N ILE A 28 -13.57 6.41 -6.98
CA ILE A 28 -13.90 5.12 -6.33
C ILE A 28 -14.79 4.25 -7.23
N LYS A 29 -15.71 4.84 -8.01
CA LYS A 29 -16.61 4.10 -8.91
C LYS A 29 -15.89 3.38 -10.04
N ILE A 30 -14.68 3.76 -10.38
CA ILE A 30 -13.91 3.18 -11.48
C ILE A 30 -13.13 1.97 -10.97
N PRO A 31 -13.38 0.74 -11.46
CA PRO A 31 -12.73 -0.47 -10.97
C PRO A 31 -11.35 -0.71 -11.62
N ASN A 32 -10.47 0.29 -11.56
CA ASN A 32 -9.13 0.25 -12.15
C ASN A 32 -8.15 -0.50 -11.24
N LYS A 33 -8.31 -1.82 -11.21
CA LYS A 33 -7.40 -2.71 -10.49
C LYS A 33 -6.00 -2.67 -11.09
N SER A 34 -4.99 -2.83 -10.23
CA SER A 34 -3.60 -2.94 -10.65
C SER A 34 -3.36 -4.11 -11.62
N PRO A 35 -2.37 -4.02 -12.53
CA PRO A 35 -2.16 -5.02 -13.58
C PRO A 35 -1.98 -6.45 -13.10
N SER A 36 -1.45 -6.70 -11.90
CA SER A 36 -1.34 -8.04 -11.32
C SER A 36 -2.71 -8.68 -11.07
N PHE A 37 -3.73 -7.88 -10.83
CA PHE A 37 -5.09 -8.31 -10.50
C PHE A 37 -6.08 -8.21 -11.67
N ASP A 38 -5.70 -7.49 -12.74
CA ASP A 38 -6.48 -7.41 -13.98
C ASP A 38 -5.57 -7.59 -15.21
N LYS A 39 -5.49 -8.82 -15.71
CA LYS A 39 -4.67 -9.13 -16.89
C LYS A 39 -5.11 -8.40 -18.16
N ASN A 40 -6.36 -7.93 -18.19
CA ASN A 40 -6.94 -7.18 -19.30
C ASN A 40 -7.04 -5.67 -19.01
N TRP A 41 -6.32 -5.15 -18.03
CA TRP A 41 -6.40 -3.78 -17.56
C TRP A 41 -6.39 -2.73 -18.70
N LYS A 42 -5.56 -2.97 -19.74
CA LYS A 42 -5.45 -2.08 -20.90
C LYS A 42 -6.72 -2.13 -21.78
N ALA A 43 -7.23 -3.33 -22.05
CA ALA A 43 -8.44 -3.52 -22.87
C ALA A 43 -9.71 -3.04 -22.15
N ASN A 44 -9.76 -3.15 -20.82
CA ASN A 44 -10.89 -2.70 -20.00
C ASN A 44 -11.01 -1.17 -19.96
N GLY A 45 -9.92 -0.43 -20.20
CA GLY A 45 -9.91 1.03 -20.28
C GLY A 45 -10.23 1.74 -18.96
N HIS A 46 -10.20 1.04 -17.82
CA HIS A 46 -10.47 1.64 -16.51
C HIS A 46 -9.31 2.54 -16.05
N MET A 47 -8.08 2.13 -16.39
CA MET A 47 -6.88 2.90 -16.08
C MET A 47 -6.87 4.23 -16.85
N ASP A 48 -7.26 4.20 -18.14
CA ASP A 48 -7.36 5.38 -18.99
C ASP A 48 -8.41 6.37 -18.45
N LYS A 49 -9.55 5.85 -17.97
CA LYS A 49 -10.59 6.69 -17.35
C LYS A 49 -10.09 7.40 -16.08
N VAL A 50 -9.28 6.71 -15.26
CA VAL A 50 -8.70 7.32 -14.06
C VAL A 50 -7.63 8.33 -14.45
N LEU A 51 -6.80 8.02 -15.45
CA LEU A 51 -5.81 8.96 -15.98
C LEU A 51 -6.48 10.24 -16.50
N GLU A 52 -7.56 10.11 -17.27
CA GLU A 52 -8.34 11.25 -17.78
C GLU A 52 -8.95 12.08 -16.66
N LEU A 53 -9.62 11.43 -15.68
CA LEU A 53 -10.19 12.10 -14.51
C LEU A 53 -9.12 12.86 -13.72
N ALA A 54 -7.99 12.24 -13.43
CA ALA A 54 -6.89 12.84 -12.69
C ALA A 54 -6.24 13.99 -13.45
N ALA A 55 -6.00 13.82 -14.76
CA ALA A 55 -5.41 14.84 -15.61
C ALA A 55 -6.32 16.07 -15.75
N ASP A 56 -7.61 15.86 -15.98
CA ASP A 56 -8.57 16.95 -16.14
C ASP A 56 -8.82 17.72 -14.84
N TRP A 57 -8.88 17.01 -13.72
CA TRP A 57 -8.94 17.67 -12.41
C TRP A 57 -7.65 18.47 -12.14
N THR A 58 -6.48 17.88 -12.42
CA THR A 58 -5.19 18.54 -12.26
C THR A 58 -5.09 19.82 -13.09
N LYS A 59 -5.46 19.80 -14.38
CA LYS A 59 -5.48 20.99 -15.25
C LYS A 59 -6.31 22.14 -14.65
N LYS A 60 -7.46 21.83 -14.04
CA LYS A 60 -8.34 22.83 -13.40
C LYS A 60 -7.76 23.40 -12.10
N HIS A 61 -6.93 22.60 -11.41
CA HIS A 61 -6.43 22.91 -10.08
C HIS A 61 -4.91 23.06 -10.02
N LEU A 62 -4.22 23.23 -11.13
CA LEU A 62 -2.77 23.42 -11.16
C LEU A 62 -2.33 24.54 -10.19
N PRO A 63 -1.29 24.30 -9.38
CA PRO A 63 -0.60 25.35 -8.65
C PRO A 63 -0.01 26.41 -9.60
N LYS A 64 0.26 27.58 -9.06
CA LYS A 64 0.87 28.66 -9.83
C LYS A 64 2.22 28.23 -10.42
N ASN A 65 2.41 28.49 -11.72
CA ASN A 65 3.61 28.15 -12.48
C ASN A 65 3.92 26.64 -12.59
N ALA A 66 2.99 25.77 -12.21
CA ALA A 66 3.18 24.32 -12.33
C ALA A 66 3.03 23.83 -13.77
N THR A 67 3.75 22.77 -14.09
CA THR A 67 3.66 22.07 -15.39
C THR A 67 3.19 20.64 -15.14
N LEU A 68 2.11 20.24 -15.84
CA LEU A 68 1.63 18.86 -15.88
C LEU A 68 2.27 18.13 -17.06
N SER A 69 2.84 16.97 -16.80
CA SER A 69 3.33 16.02 -17.79
C SER A 69 2.77 14.63 -17.52
N ILE A 70 2.29 13.95 -18.55
CA ILE A 70 1.91 12.55 -18.51
C ILE A 70 2.96 11.79 -19.33
N LYS A 71 3.46 10.70 -18.79
CA LYS A 71 4.39 9.82 -19.49
C LYS A 71 3.74 8.46 -19.66
N GLU A 72 3.83 7.97 -20.89
CA GLU A 72 3.35 6.64 -21.27
C GLU A 72 4.47 5.93 -22.02
N SER A 73 4.59 4.63 -21.80
CA SER A 73 5.53 3.75 -22.49
C SER A 73 4.79 2.48 -22.90
N ASP A 74 5.16 1.92 -24.04
CA ASP A 74 4.46 0.75 -24.56
C ASP A 74 4.50 -0.44 -23.60
N GLY A 75 3.32 -1.05 -23.41
CA GLY A 75 3.12 -2.18 -22.50
C GLY A 75 3.14 -1.84 -21.00
N ARG A 76 3.31 -0.56 -20.62
CA ARG A 76 3.38 -0.09 -19.24
C ARG A 76 2.17 0.75 -18.85
N THR A 77 1.93 0.87 -17.56
CA THR A 77 0.99 1.84 -17.00
C THR A 77 1.55 3.26 -17.12
N PRO A 78 0.70 4.29 -17.19
CA PRO A 78 1.18 5.67 -17.26
C PRO A 78 1.72 6.18 -15.92
N ILE A 79 2.39 7.34 -15.92
CA ILE A 79 2.63 8.17 -14.74
C ILE A 79 2.21 9.62 -14.99
N ILE A 80 1.83 10.31 -13.91
CA ILE A 80 1.60 11.75 -13.89
C ILE A 80 2.75 12.42 -13.15
N LEU A 81 3.31 13.46 -13.74
CA LEU A 81 4.33 14.32 -13.15
C LEU A 81 3.84 15.76 -13.12
N ILE A 82 3.89 16.41 -11.96
CA ILE A 82 3.54 17.83 -11.83
C ILE A 82 4.74 18.54 -11.20
N ASP A 83 5.40 19.36 -11.99
CA ASP A 83 6.57 20.12 -11.57
C ASP A 83 6.17 21.54 -11.18
N ILE A 84 6.45 21.90 -9.95
CA ILE A 84 6.16 23.20 -9.36
C ILE A 84 7.47 23.88 -9.03
N PRO A 85 7.85 24.97 -9.77
CA PRO A 85 9.09 25.70 -9.50
C PRO A 85 9.17 26.25 -8.09
N GLY A 86 10.35 26.20 -7.50
CA GLY A 86 10.61 26.70 -6.16
C GLY A 86 11.01 28.17 -6.13
N GLU A 87 10.73 28.82 -5.01
CA GLU A 87 11.16 30.19 -4.66
C GLU A 87 12.31 30.19 -3.63
N LYS A 88 12.70 29.02 -3.16
CA LYS A 88 13.84 28.80 -2.25
C LYS A 88 14.55 27.50 -2.60
N SER A 89 15.74 27.28 -2.05
CA SER A 89 16.50 26.04 -2.21
C SER A 89 15.75 24.84 -1.67
N GLY A 90 15.98 23.69 -2.29
CA GLY A 90 15.42 22.39 -1.93
C GLY A 90 14.58 21.79 -3.08
N ASN A 91 14.46 20.47 -3.04
CA ASN A 91 13.67 19.66 -3.96
C ASN A 91 12.85 18.65 -3.14
N VAL A 92 11.54 18.72 -3.23
CA VAL A 92 10.62 17.82 -2.54
C VAL A 92 9.95 16.95 -3.59
N LEU A 93 9.98 15.63 -3.39
CA LEU A 93 9.20 14.68 -4.16
C LEU A 93 7.98 14.26 -3.33
N MET A 94 6.79 14.50 -3.87
CA MET A 94 5.55 13.96 -3.31
C MET A 94 5.12 12.78 -4.19
N TYR A 95 4.91 11.64 -3.55
CA TYR A 95 4.61 10.39 -4.23
C TYR A 95 3.24 9.86 -3.81
N GLY A 96 2.56 9.22 -4.75
CA GLY A 96 1.33 8.47 -4.55
C GLY A 96 0.99 7.64 -5.78
N HIS A 97 -0.11 6.88 -5.71
CA HIS A 97 -0.57 6.04 -6.81
C HIS A 97 -2.09 6.14 -7.06
N LEU A 98 -2.53 5.66 -8.22
CA LEU A 98 -3.93 5.71 -8.61
C LEU A 98 -4.48 4.36 -9.10
N ASP A 99 -3.73 3.28 -9.03
CA ASP A 99 -4.25 1.93 -9.20
C ASP A 99 -4.82 1.40 -7.88
N LYS A 100 -5.46 0.24 -7.89
CA LYS A 100 -6.24 -0.26 -6.75
C LYS A 100 -6.05 -1.76 -6.53
N GLN A 101 -6.15 -2.16 -5.26
CA GLN A 101 -6.36 -3.53 -4.84
C GLN A 101 -7.68 -4.11 -5.39
N PRO A 102 -7.83 -5.45 -5.43
CA PRO A 102 -9.08 -6.10 -5.77
C PRO A 102 -10.24 -5.74 -4.83
N GLU A 103 -11.42 -6.23 -5.20
CA GLU A 103 -12.69 -6.01 -4.51
C GLU A 103 -12.65 -6.39 -3.04
N MET A 104 -12.02 -7.53 -2.69
CA MET A 104 -12.06 -8.19 -1.38
C MET A 104 -13.50 -8.53 -0.93
N GLU A 105 -13.61 -9.30 0.14
CA GLU A 105 -14.89 -9.68 0.76
C GLU A 105 -15.06 -8.95 2.11
N GLY A 106 -16.26 -9.06 2.71
CA GLY A 106 -16.53 -8.50 4.04
C GLY A 106 -17.03 -7.07 4.06
N TRP A 107 -17.43 -6.50 2.93
CA TRP A 107 -18.10 -5.21 2.88
C TRP A 107 -19.48 -5.27 3.56
N ASP A 108 -19.83 -4.26 4.34
CA ASP A 108 -21.18 -4.10 4.88
C ASP A 108 -22.22 -3.99 3.75
N ASN A 109 -23.46 -4.37 4.00
CA ASN A 109 -24.51 -4.45 2.98
C ASN A 109 -24.80 -3.13 2.23
N ASP A 110 -24.56 -1.99 2.87
CA ASP A 110 -24.75 -0.66 2.31
C ASP A 110 -23.50 -0.13 1.59
N LYS A 111 -22.36 -0.76 1.75
CA LYS A 111 -21.05 -0.38 1.20
C LYS A 111 -20.58 -1.37 0.12
N GLY A 112 -19.49 -1.02 -0.55
CA GLY A 112 -18.86 -1.88 -1.54
C GLY A 112 -17.62 -1.23 -2.14
N PRO A 113 -16.75 -2.02 -2.79
CA PRO A 113 -15.48 -1.51 -3.31
C PRO A 113 -15.68 -0.35 -4.31
N TRP A 114 -16.63 -0.50 -5.22
CA TRP A 114 -16.91 0.47 -6.29
C TRP A 114 -18.19 1.29 -6.03
N LYS A 115 -18.69 1.24 -4.81
CA LYS A 115 -19.87 1.96 -4.36
C LYS A 115 -19.48 2.95 -3.28
N PRO A 116 -19.06 4.18 -3.65
CA PRO A 116 -18.69 5.19 -2.68
C PRO A 116 -19.88 5.59 -1.82
N VAL A 117 -19.70 5.63 -0.52
CA VAL A 117 -20.73 6.04 0.45
C VAL A 117 -20.08 7.00 1.46
N LEU A 118 -20.69 8.17 1.63
CA LEU A 118 -20.28 9.16 2.64
C LEU A 118 -21.22 9.06 3.84
N ILE A 119 -20.69 8.68 5.00
CA ILE A 119 -21.42 8.55 6.27
C ILE A 119 -20.57 9.18 7.36
N ASP A 120 -21.15 10.10 8.12
CA ASP A 120 -20.50 10.76 9.25
C ASP A 120 -19.10 11.29 8.89
N GLU A 121 -19.01 12.03 7.78
CA GLU A 121 -17.77 12.63 7.23
C GLU A 121 -16.71 11.60 6.78
N LYS A 122 -17.04 10.31 6.75
CA LYS A 122 -16.16 9.23 6.27
C LYS A 122 -16.62 8.74 4.91
N LEU A 123 -15.71 8.79 3.93
CA LEU A 123 -15.94 8.28 2.58
C LEU A 123 -15.45 6.83 2.50
N TYR A 124 -16.38 5.90 2.32
CA TYR A 124 -16.10 4.48 2.17
C TYR A 124 -16.02 4.07 0.70
N GLY A 125 -15.03 3.25 0.36
CA GLY A 125 -14.83 2.69 -0.97
C GLY A 125 -13.37 2.32 -1.23
N ARG A 126 -13.11 1.44 -2.19
CA ARG A 126 -11.76 0.98 -2.53
C ARG A 126 -10.96 2.10 -3.21
N GLY A 127 -9.72 2.31 -2.75
CA GLY A 127 -8.77 3.24 -3.36
C GLY A 127 -8.92 4.70 -2.91
N GLY A 128 -9.89 5.02 -2.01
CA GLY A 128 -10.06 6.40 -1.54
C GLY A 128 -8.93 6.87 -0.63
N ALA A 129 -8.55 6.03 0.33
CA ALA A 129 -7.45 6.28 1.28
C ALA A 129 -6.14 5.64 0.85
N ASP A 130 -6.20 4.62 0.04
CA ASP A 130 -5.09 3.85 -0.49
C ASP A 130 -5.21 3.83 -2.02
N ASP A 131 -4.58 4.74 -2.78
CA ASP A 131 -3.95 6.00 -2.38
C ASP A 131 -4.53 7.18 -3.18
N GLY A 132 -5.77 7.01 -3.67
CA GLY A 132 -6.41 7.96 -4.62
C GLY A 132 -6.44 9.42 -4.14
N TYR A 133 -6.36 9.67 -2.84
CA TYR A 133 -6.37 11.03 -2.30
C TYR A 133 -5.04 11.78 -2.49
N ALA A 134 -3.92 11.06 -2.66
CA ALA A 134 -2.57 11.63 -2.63
C ALA A 134 -2.35 12.75 -3.65
N LEU A 135 -2.76 12.55 -4.90
CA LEU A 135 -2.69 13.57 -5.94
C LEU A 135 -3.42 14.86 -5.51
N PHE A 136 -4.65 14.71 -5.07
CA PHE A 136 -5.54 15.83 -4.76
C PHE A 136 -5.09 16.57 -3.51
N ALA A 137 -4.71 15.84 -2.47
CA ALA A 137 -4.19 16.39 -1.21
C ALA A 137 -2.87 17.15 -1.42
N SER A 138 -1.96 16.60 -2.24
CA SER A 138 -0.71 17.27 -2.61
C SER A 138 -0.96 18.63 -3.24
N LEU A 139 -1.83 18.70 -4.24
CA LEU A 139 -2.13 19.95 -4.92
C LEU A 139 -2.90 20.93 -4.03
N CYS A 140 -3.81 20.44 -3.18
CA CYS A 140 -4.48 21.26 -2.17
C CYS A 140 -3.48 21.93 -1.23
N ALA A 141 -2.54 21.17 -0.67
CA ALA A 141 -1.52 21.67 0.24
C ALA A 141 -0.65 22.75 -0.43
N ILE A 142 -0.13 22.46 -1.63
CA ILE A 142 0.73 23.39 -2.39
C ILE A 142 -0.03 24.68 -2.70
N LYS A 143 -1.24 24.59 -3.25
CA LYS A 143 -2.06 25.78 -3.59
C LYS A 143 -2.39 26.61 -2.38
N THR A 144 -2.77 25.98 -1.27
CA THR A 144 -3.09 26.67 -0.03
C THR A 144 -1.87 27.43 0.51
N LEU A 145 -0.69 26.81 0.48
CA LEU A 145 0.54 27.47 0.89
C LEU A 145 0.92 28.63 -0.04
N GLN A 146 0.80 28.46 -1.36
CA GLN A 146 1.03 29.54 -2.33
C GLN A 146 0.05 30.72 -2.13
N LYS A 147 -1.24 30.43 -1.93
CA LYS A 147 -2.28 31.44 -1.66
C LYS A 147 -1.99 32.24 -0.39
N ASN A 148 -1.36 31.63 0.59
CA ASN A 148 -0.94 32.28 1.83
C ASN A 148 0.48 32.84 1.78
N ASN A 149 1.03 33.06 0.57
CA ASN A 149 2.36 33.64 0.28
C ASN A 149 3.53 32.90 0.97
N CYS A 150 3.39 31.61 1.18
CA CYS A 150 4.49 30.78 1.66
C CYS A 150 5.49 30.54 0.51
N ARG A 151 6.77 30.86 0.75
CA ARG A 151 7.84 30.51 -0.20
C ARG A 151 8.10 29.00 -0.10
N LEU A 152 8.00 28.30 -1.22
CA LEU A 152 8.17 26.84 -1.30
C LEU A 152 9.50 26.49 -1.97
N PRO A 153 10.12 25.35 -1.65
CA PRO A 153 11.15 24.75 -2.51
C PRO A 153 10.51 24.27 -3.81
N ARG A 154 11.32 23.79 -4.74
CA ARG A 154 10.78 23.04 -5.88
C ARG A 154 10.05 21.81 -5.36
N ILE A 155 8.86 21.52 -5.91
CA ILE A 155 8.08 20.34 -5.59
C ILE A 155 7.75 19.59 -6.87
N LEU A 156 8.06 18.31 -6.91
CA LEU A 156 7.61 17.39 -7.95
C LEU A 156 6.58 16.44 -7.34
N VAL A 157 5.39 16.40 -7.90
CA VAL A 157 4.39 15.36 -7.56
C VAL A 157 4.48 14.27 -8.62
N LEU A 158 4.73 13.03 -8.19
CA LEU A 158 4.79 11.84 -9.02
C LEU A 158 3.68 10.88 -8.60
N ILE A 159 2.83 10.51 -9.55
CA ILE A 159 1.73 9.58 -9.34
C ILE A 159 1.88 8.43 -10.33
N GLU A 160 2.02 7.21 -9.82
CA GLU A 160 2.06 6.00 -10.63
C GLU A 160 0.71 5.26 -10.69
N PHE A 161 0.64 4.21 -11.53
CA PHE A 161 -0.58 3.47 -11.77
C PHE A 161 -0.38 1.94 -11.72
N CYS A 162 0.63 1.46 -10.96
CA CYS A 162 0.90 0.04 -10.76
C CYS A 162 1.58 -0.29 -9.41
N GLU A 163 1.40 0.57 -8.40
CA GLU A 163 1.98 0.39 -7.06
C GLU A 163 1.52 -0.93 -6.44
N GLU A 164 0.25 -1.23 -6.51
CA GLU A 164 -0.40 -2.41 -5.95
C GLU A 164 0.03 -3.74 -6.62
N SER A 165 0.76 -3.63 -7.72
CA SER A 165 1.46 -4.74 -8.38
C SER A 165 2.94 -4.82 -8.01
N GLY A 166 3.42 -4.00 -7.07
CA GLY A 166 4.81 -3.87 -6.66
C GLY A 166 5.62 -2.92 -7.55
N SER A 167 4.99 -1.93 -8.15
CA SER A 167 5.62 -0.86 -8.95
C SER A 167 6.54 -1.34 -10.08
N PRO A 168 6.18 -2.36 -10.88
CA PRO A 168 7.10 -2.92 -11.89
C PRO A 168 7.50 -1.92 -12.97
N ASP A 169 6.69 -0.89 -13.21
CA ASP A 169 6.92 0.13 -14.22
C ASP A 169 7.67 1.37 -13.69
N LEU A 170 7.62 1.61 -12.39
CA LEU A 170 8.21 2.79 -11.75
C LEU A 170 9.72 2.94 -12.01
N PRO A 171 10.57 1.87 -11.91
CA PRO A 171 12.00 1.98 -12.20
C PRO A 171 12.30 2.53 -13.60
N HIS A 172 11.52 2.12 -14.62
CA HIS A 172 11.65 2.62 -15.98
C HIS A 172 11.39 4.12 -16.05
N TYR A 173 10.34 4.62 -15.39
CA TYR A 173 10.03 6.05 -15.40
C TYR A 173 10.98 6.86 -14.52
N MET A 174 11.50 6.29 -13.43
CA MET A 174 12.55 6.94 -12.64
C MET A 174 13.80 7.19 -13.46
N GLU A 175 14.20 6.25 -14.31
CA GLU A 175 15.31 6.42 -15.26
C GLU A 175 14.96 7.42 -16.37
N LEU A 176 13.83 7.24 -17.03
CA LEU A 176 13.37 8.09 -18.15
C LEU A 176 13.22 9.57 -17.74
N CYS A 177 12.82 9.82 -16.51
CA CYS A 177 12.55 11.16 -15.99
C CYS A 177 13.60 11.63 -14.99
N SER A 178 14.77 10.98 -14.92
CA SER A 178 15.80 11.24 -13.91
C SER A 178 16.21 12.71 -13.83
N ASP A 179 16.38 13.38 -14.97
CA ASP A 179 16.72 14.80 -15.02
C ASP A 179 15.63 15.70 -14.42
N LEU A 180 14.35 15.34 -14.62
CA LEU A 180 13.22 16.06 -14.06
C LEU A 180 13.06 15.78 -12.56
N ILE A 181 13.24 14.54 -12.13
CA ILE A 181 13.13 14.13 -10.73
C ILE A 181 14.27 14.76 -9.91
N GLY A 182 15.49 14.67 -10.41
CA GLY A 182 16.68 15.15 -9.74
C GLY A 182 16.94 14.40 -8.41
N GLU A 183 17.61 15.06 -7.49
CA GLU A 183 17.88 14.51 -6.14
C GLU A 183 16.95 15.17 -5.12
N PRO A 184 15.91 14.48 -4.62
CA PRO A 184 15.04 15.04 -3.60
C PRO A 184 15.75 15.16 -2.24
N ASN A 185 15.58 16.31 -1.58
CA ASN A 185 15.99 16.50 -0.20
C ASN A 185 14.98 15.92 0.80
N LEU A 186 13.72 15.75 0.34
CA LEU A 186 12.62 15.18 1.10
C LEU A 186 11.71 14.43 0.14
N VAL A 187 11.34 13.21 0.52
CA VAL A 187 10.28 12.43 -0.12
C VAL A 187 9.09 12.36 0.83
N VAL A 188 7.91 12.74 0.34
CA VAL A 188 6.65 12.64 1.07
C VAL A 188 5.80 11.60 0.35
N CYS A 189 5.66 10.44 0.95
CA CYS A 189 4.77 9.38 0.50
C CYS A 189 3.47 9.47 1.30
N LEU A 190 2.33 9.63 0.63
CA LEU A 190 1.04 9.80 1.28
C LEU A 190 0.30 8.48 1.48
N ASP A 191 0.87 7.39 1.04
CA ASP A 191 0.35 6.03 1.18
C ASP A 191 0.64 5.47 2.58
N SER A 192 -0.12 5.96 3.55
CA SER A 192 0.01 5.54 4.94
C SER A 192 -1.33 5.63 5.69
N GLY A 193 -1.57 4.66 6.55
CA GLY A 193 -2.75 4.65 7.42
C GLY A 193 -2.65 5.64 8.60
N THR A 194 -3.73 5.72 9.35
CA THR A 194 -3.83 6.49 10.59
C THR A 194 -4.46 5.63 11.68
N GLU A 195 -3.95 5.77 12.90
CA GLU A 195 -4.50 5.05 14.06
C GLU A 195 -5.78 5.73 14.58
N ASP A 196 -5.90 7.05 14.41
CA ASP A 196 -7.09 7.81 14.74
C ASP A 196 -7.25 9.05 13.85
N TYR A 197 -8.41 9.69 13.92
CA TYR A 197 -8.74 10.92 13.16
C TYR A 197 -8.47 12.22 13.96
N LYS A 198 -7.80 12.14 15.11
CA LYS A 198 -7.55 13.30 15.99
C LYS A 198 -6.12 13.82 15.88
N ARG A 199 -5.17 12.94 15.54
CA ARG A 199 -3.73 13.22 15.52
C ARG A 199 -3.20 13.18 14.11
N PHE A 200 -2.12 13.92 13.87
CA PHE A 200 -1.34 13.76 12.67
C PHE A 200 -0.36 12.59 12.86
N TRP A 201 -0.53 11.56 12.04
CA TRP A 201 0.28 10.35 12.07
C TRP A 201 1.33 10.36 10.96
N THR A 202 2.52 9.92 11.28
CA THR A 202 3.61 9.74 10.30
C THR A 202 4.24 8.37 10.48
N THR A 203 4.32 7.61 9.41
CA THR A 203 5.15 6.40 9.33
C THR A 203 6.56 6.83 8.98
N ASN A 204 7.51 6.56 9.86
CA ASN A 204 8.91 6.99 9.69
C ASN A 204 9.87 5.84 9.42
N SER A 205 9.40 4.59 9.48
CA SER A 205 10.16 3.40 9.12
C SER A 205 9.22 2.24 8.78
N LEU A 206 9.70 1.33 7.94
CA LEU A 206 8.99 0.12 7.55
C LEU A 206 9.91 -1.10 7.74
N ARG A 207 9.32 -2.27 8.01
CA ARG A 207 10.06 -3.54 7.92
C ARG A 207 10.40 -3.81 6.45
N GLY A 208 11.54 -4.48 6.23
CA GLY A 208 11.85 -5.05 4.93
C GLY A 208 10.90 -6.20 4.59
N LEU A 209 10.80 -6.50 3.30
CA LEU A 209 10.03 -7.62 2.76
C LEU A 209 10.94 -8.50 1.93
N ILE A 210 10.86 -9.82 2.16
CA ILE A 210 11.40 -10.84 1.26
C ILE A 210 10.32 -11.88 1.01
N GLY A 211 10.12 -12.26 -0.22
CA GLY A 211 9.13 -13.25 -0.63
C GLY A 211 9.70 -14.26 -1.60
N GLY A 212 9.08 -15.43 -1.63
CA GLY A 212 9.50 -16.49 -2.54
C GLY A 212 8.53 -17.67 -2.52
N THR A 213 8.80 -18.65 -3.36
CA THR A 213 8.02 -19.88 -3.43
C THR A 213 8.88 -21.06 -2.98
N LEU A 214 8.45 -21.72 -1.90
CA LEU A 214 9.04 -22.98 -1.44
C LEU A 214 8.25 -24.15 -2.04
N LYS A 215 8.87 -24.93 -2.90
CA LYS A 215 8.29 -26.12 -3.53
C LYS A 215 9.02 -27.39 -3.08
N VAL A 216 8.26 -28.39 -2.66
CA VAL A 216 8.74 -29.73 -2.38
C VAL A 216 8.06 -30.69 -3.35
N GLU A 217 8.84 -31.38 -4.16
CA GLU A 217 8.39 -32.35 -5.16
C GLU A 217 8.97 -33.73 -4.81
N VAL A 218 8.12 -34.75 -4.73
CA VAL A 218 8.46 -36.10 -4.30
C VAL A 218 8.09 -37.15 -5.34
N LEU A 219 7.21 -36.83 -6.26
CA LEU A 219 6.72 -37.71 -7.33
C LEU A 219 6.52 -36.90 -8.63
N ASN A 220 6.59 -37.55 -9.76
CA ASN A 220 6.26 -36.92 -11.04
C ASN A 220 4.77 -36.74 -11.26
N GLU A 221 3.95 -37.65 -10.69
CA GLU A 221 2.49 -37.64 -10.79
C GLU A 221 1.84 -38.13 -9.49
N GLY A 222 0.53 -37.90 -9.34
CA GLY A 222 -0.22 -38.37 -8.19
C GLY A 222 -0.32 -39.90 -8.15
N MET A 223 -0.17 -40.50 -6.99
CA MET A 223 -0.27 -41.94 -6.79
C MET A 223 -1.38 -42.28 -5.78
N HIS A 224 -1.93 -43.49 -5.88
CA HIS A 224 -2.94 -43.96 -4.93
C HIS A 224 -2.39 -43.98 -3.50
N SER A 225 -3.20 -43.52 -2.53
CA SER A 225 -2.79 -43.40 -1.12
C SER A 225 -2.47 -44.72 -0.42
N GLY A 226 -2.74 -45.88 -1.04
CA GLY A 226 -2.36 -47.19 -0.52
C GLY A 226 -0.87 -47.39 -0.27
N ILE A 227 0.01 -46.54 -0.82
CA ILE A 227 1.45 -46.54 -0.58
C ILE A 227 1.89 -45.44 0.40
N SER A 228 0.93 -44.82 1.10
CA SER A 228 1.23 -43.85 2.16
C SER A 228 2.10 -44.46 3.24
N GLY A 229 3.06 -43.69 3.74
CA GLY A 229 4.03 -44.16 4.72
C GLY A 229 5.30 -44.78 4.08
N TYR A 230 5.20 -45.34 2.88
CA TYR A 230 6.39 -45.78 2.12
C TYR A 230 6.99 -44.60 1.32
N ILE A 231 6.12 -43.82 0.64
CA ILE A 231 6.54 -42.60 -0.05
C ILE A 231 6.43 -41.42 0.92
N PRO A 232 7.46 -40.57 1.02
CA PRO A 232 7.40 -39.38 1.86
C PRO A 232 6.34 -38.39 1.38
N SER A 233 5.62 -37.75 2.30
CA SER A 233 4.65 -36.69 1.99
C SER A 233 5.39 -35.37 1.70
N SER A 234 5.10 -34.76 0.54
CA SER A 234 5.59 -33.41 0.20
C SER A 234 5.16 -32.38 1.25
N PHE A 235 3.93 -32.48 1.75
CA PHE A 235 3.40 -31.59 2.79
C PHE A 235 4.11 -31.77 4.15
N ARG A 236 4.49 -32.99 4.52
CA ARG A 236 5.29 -33.20 5.72
C ARG A 236 6.68 -32.58 5.61
N ILE A 237 7.33 -32.76 4.45
CA ILE A 237 8.66 -32.21 4.23
C ILE A 237 8.64 -30.69 4.27
N ILE A 238 7.65 -30.06 3.62
CA ILE A 238 7.55 -28.59 3.61
C ILE A 238 7.34 -28.03 5.01
N ARG A 239 6.53 -28.70 5.86
CA ARG A 239 6.39 -28.33 7.28
C ARG A 239 7.71 -28.38 8.03
N GLN A 240 8.51 -29.45 7.81
CA GLN A 240 9.84 -29.60 8.43
C GLN A 240 10.82 -28.51 7.96
N LEU A 241 10.69 -28.03 6.73
CA LEU A 241 11.50 -26.91 6.23
C LEU A 241 11.05 -25.59 6.87
N LEU A 242 9.75 -25.37 7.01
CA LEU A 242 9.21 -24.18 7.69
C LEU A 242 9.62 -24.12 9.16
N SER A 243 9.61 -25.25 9.88
CA SER A 243 10.06 -25.33 11.30
C SER A 243 11.56 -25.03 11.49
N ARG A 244 12.34 -24.87 10.42
CA ARG A 244 13.72 -24.35 10.49
C ARG A 244 13.78 -22.83 10.37
N ILE A 245 12.71 -22.21 9.89
CA ILE A 245 12.59 -20.77 9.68
C ILE A 245 11.86 -20.13 10.87
N GLU A 246 10.83 -20.80 11.35
CA GLU A 246 9.92 -20.30 12.38
C GLU A 246 9.71 -21.36 13.45
N ASP A 247 9.70 -20.97 14.72
CA ASP A 247 9.27 -21.82 15.81
C ASP A 247 7.75 -22.01 15.76
N GLU A 248 7.32 -23.27 15.60
CA GLU A 248 5.91 -23.63 15.39
C GLU A 248 4.99 -23.33 16.60
N ASN A 249 5.56 -23.12 17.79
CA ASN A 249 4.80 -22.86 19.01
C ASN A 249 4.67 -21.37 19.32
N THR A 250 5.69 -20.58 18.98
CA THR A 250 5.76 -19.15 19.33
C THR A 250 5.58 -18.22 18.13
N GLY A 251 5.75 -18.72 16.91
CA GLY A 251 5.79 -17.92 15.69
C GLY A 251 7.03 -17.03 15.57
N GLU A 252 8.06 -17.28 16.38
CA GLU A 252 9.32 -16.52 16.29
C GLU A 252 10.18 -17.03 15.14
N ILE A 253 10.74 -16.11 14.38
CA ILE A 253 11.70 -16.44 13.31
C ILE A 253 13.01 -16.89 13.94
N LEU A 254 13.49 -18.04 13.50
CA LEU A 254 14.71 -18.68 14.04
C LEU A 254 15.99 -18.20 13.35
N LEU A 255 15.89 -17.65 12.12
CA LEU A 255 17.03 -17.19 11.32
C LEU A 255 17.54 -15.86 11.85
N ASP A 256 18.76 -15.83 12.36
CA ASP A 256 19.37 -14.63 12.93
C ASP A 256 19.63 -13.56 11.87
N GLU A 257 19.84 -13.95 10.62
CA GLU A 257 20.03 -13.04 9.48
C GLU A 257 18.81 -12.16 9.18
N LEU A 258 17.62 -12.55 9.65
CA LEU A 258 16.40 -11.79 9.49
C LEU A 258 16.07 -10.93 10.72
N LYS A 259 16.86 -11.05 11.79
CA LYS A 259 16.67 -10.28 13.02
C LYS A 259 17.53 -9.03 13.01
N THR A 260 17.04 -7.99 13.64
CA THR A 260 17.79 -6.76 13.88
C THR A 260 17.59 -6.27 15.32
N ASP A 261 18.61 -5.65 15.88
CA ASP A 261 18.48 -5.01 17.17
C ASP A 261 17.55 -3.80 17.09
N ILE A 262 16.57 -3.76 17.98
CA ILE A 262 15.64 -2.65 18.06
C ILE A 262 16.28 -1.54 18.90
N PRO A 263 16.57 -0.36 18.31
CA PRO A 263 17.18 0.75 19.06
C PRO A 263 16.34 1.18 20.25
N ALA A 264 17.01 1.63 21.33
CA ALA A 264 16.33 2.02 22.57
C ALA A 264 15.26 3.12 22.32
N HIS A 265 15.59 4.13 21.51
CA HIS A 265 14.65 5.21 21.21
C HIS A 265 13.39 4.75 20.48
N ILE A 266 13.46 3.65 19.71
CA ILE A 266 12.27 3.03 19.09
C ILE A 266 11.41 2.36 20.15
N ARG A 267 12.03 1.59 21.06
CA ARG A 267 11.29 0.96 22.18
C ARG A 267 10.60 2.01 23.05
N ASP A 268 11.29 3.11 23.37
CA ASP A 268 10.73 4.22 24.14
C ASP A 268 9.57 4.90 23.38
N GLY A 269 9.70 5.06 22.06
CA GLY A 269 8.65 5.58 21.20
C GLY A 269 7.41 4.68 21.18
N VAL A 270 7.59 3.35 21.10
CA VAL A 270 6.48 2.39 21.15
C VAL A 270 5.77 2.41 22.51
N VAL A 271 6.51 2.55 23.63
CA VAL A 271 5.91 2.72 24.95
C VAL A 271 4.99 3.94 25.00
N GLN A 272 5.48 5.07 24.45
CA GLN A 272 4.69 6.31 24.39
C GLN A 272 3.48 6.16 23.46
N LEU A 273 3.66 5.52 22.29
CA LEU A 273 2.59 5.27 21.33
C LEU A 273 1.48 4.43 21.95
N VAL A 274 1.82 3.29 22.54
CA VAL A 274 0.84 2.39 23.18
C VAL A 274 0.07 3.09 24.31
N ALA A 275 0.71 4.00 25.03
CA ALA A 275 0.06 4.76 26.11
C ALA A 275 -0.99 5.77 25.62
N ILE A 276 -0.92 6.19 24.35
CA ILE A 276 -1.88 7.14 23.75
C ILE A 276 -2.94 6.47 22.86
N LEU A 277 -2.77 5.22 22.52
CA LEU A 277 -3.79 4.44 21.80
C LEU A 277 -4.91 4.07 22.77
N GLU A 278 -6.09 4.65 22.58
CA GLU A 278 -7.26 4.49 23.47
C GLU A 278 -7.94 3.12 23.28
N GLU A 279 -7.81 2.53 22.11
CA GLU A 279 -8.43 1.24 21.76
C GLU A 279 -7.36 0.31 21.18
N HIS A 280 -7.27 -0.88 21.74
CA HIS A 280 -6.53 -1.97 21.10
C HIS A 280 -7.44 -2.63 20.07
N GLN A 281 -6.88 -2.89 18.90
CA GLN A 281 -7.60 -3.61 17.85
C GLN A 281 -8.08 -4.95 18.36
N SER A 282 -9.40 -5.18 18.29
CA SER A 282 -10.02 -6.44 18.72
C SER A 282 -9.95 -7.44 17.57
N PHE A 283 -9.39 -8.61 17.86
CA PHE A 283 -9.32 -9.71 16.91
C PHE A 283 -10.23 -10.87 17.37
N PRO A 284 -10.78 -11.66 16.42
CA PRO A 284 -11.61 -12.83 16.76
C PRO A 284 -10.81 -13.99 17.40
N VAL A 285 -9.50 -13.86 17.48
CA VAL A 285 -8.57 -14.82 18.07
C VAL A 285 -7.67 -14.12 19.08
N SER A 286 -7.18 -14.87 20.06
CA SER A 286 -6.18 -14.34 21.00
C SER A 286 -4.90 -13.98 20.25
N PRO A 287 -4.34 -12.79 20.47
CA PRO A 287 -3.06 -12.40 19.89
C PRO A 287 -1.93 -13.29 20.44
N SER A 288 -0.83 -13.36 19.70
CA SER A 288 0.36 -14.13 20.10
C SER A 288 1.09 -13.58 21.35
N THR A 289 0.65 -12.44 21.86
CA THR A 289 1.15 -11.82 23.11
C THR A 289 0.09 -10.90 23.68
N ASP A 290 -0.04 -10.92 25.03
CA ASP A 290 -0.92 -9.99 25.76
C ASP A 290 -0.21 -8.65 26.06
N ASN A 291 1.07 -8.53 25.74
CA ASN A 291 1.84 -7.29 25.92
C ASN A 291 1.68 -6.39 24.68
N PRO A 292 0.98 -5.24 24.77
CA PRO A 292 0.73 -4.39 23.62
C PRO A 292 2.01 -3.76 23.01
N ILE A 293 3.05 -3.52 23.83
CA ILE A 293 4.34 -3.04 23.36
C ILE A 293 5.01 -4.11 22.49
N GLU A 294 5.04 -5.35 23.00
CA GLU A 294 5.58 -6.48 22.23
C GLU A 294 4.77 -6.73 20.95
N GLY A 295 3.43 -6.66 21.03
CA GLY A 295 2.55 -6.77 19.88
C GLY A 295 2.90 -5.75 18.81
N HIS A 296 3.07 -4.49 19.19
CA HIS A 296 3.46 -3.43 18.25
C HIS A 296 4.86 -3.65 17.65
N LEU A 297 5.83 -4.09 18.45
CA LEU A 297 7.17 -4.44 17.97
C LEU A 297 7.15 -5.63 17.00
N ARG A 298 6.26 -6.61 17.20
CA ARG A 298 6.08 -7.75 16.28
C ARG A 298 5.52 -7.32 14.92
N THR A 299 4.71 -6.30 14.88
CA THR A 299 4.13 -5.79 13.62
C THR A 299 5.03 -4.80 12.88
N THR A 300 5.94 -4.13 13.57
CA THR A 300 6.72 -3.00 13.00
C THR A 300 8.23 -3.25 12.88
N TRP A 301 8.82 -4.11 13.72
CA TRP A 301 10.26 -4.33 13.78
C TRP A 301 10.69 -5.78 13.68
N LYS A 302 10.02 -6.69 14.39
CA LYS A 302 10.39 -8.10 14.39
C LYS A 302 9.99 -8.78 13.09
N PRO A 303 10.78 -9.74 12.58
CA PRO A 303 10.41 -10.52 11.41
C PRO A 303 9.20 -11.42 11.73
N ALA A 304 8.39 -11.70 10.72
CA ALA A 304 7.28 -12.65 10.78
C ALA A 304 7.17 -13.40 9.45
N LEU A 305 6.74 -14.65 9.50
CA LEU A 305 6.46 -15.46 8.32
C LEU A 305 4.96 -15.44 8.03
N SER A 306 4.59 -15.19 6.77
CA SER A 306 3.20 -15.32 6.31
C SER A 306 3.15 -16.19 5.06
N ILE A 307 2.31 -17.22 5.07
CA ILE A 307 2.02 -18.03 3.90
C ILE A 307 0.80 -17.43 3.21
N VAL A 308 1.02 -16.91 2.00
CA VAL A 308 0.00 -16.15 1.25
C VAL A 308 -0.56 -16.90 0.05
N GLY A 309 -0.06 -18.11 -0.23
CA GLY A 309 -0.55 -18.94 -1.31
C GLY A 309 -0.09 -20.40 -1.20
N ALA A 310 -0.87 -21.32 -1.76
CA ALA A 310 -0.54 -22.74 -1.77
C ALA A 310 -0.98 -23.40 -3.07
N ASP A 311 -0.10 -24.25 -3.65
CA ASP A 311 -0.35 -25.10 -4.80
C ASP A 311 -0.02 -26.57 -4.51
N GLY A 312 -0.55 -27.46 -5.36
CA GLY A 312 -0.36 -28.91 -5.24
C GLY A 312 -1.38 -29.60 -4.32
N LEU A 313 -2.22 -28.84 -3.63
CA LEU A 313 -3.33 -29.34 -2.79
C LEU A 313 -4.66 -28.90 -3.41
N PRO A 314 -5.55 -29.81 -3.80
CA PRO A 314 -6.89 -29.44 -4.28
C PRO A 314 -7.73 -28.91 -3.13
N SER A 315 -8.86 -28.26 -3.44
CA SER A 315 -9.85 -27.92 -2.43
C SER A 315 -10.36 -29.16 -1.73
N SER A 316 -10.81 -29.07 -0.47
CA SER A 316 -11.27 -30.22 0.32
C SER A 316 -12.39 -31.00 -0.38
N LYS A 317 -13.27 -30.30 -1.12
CA LYS A 317 -14.37 -30.92 -1.88
C LYS A 317 -13.89 -31.74 -3.10
N ASP A 318 -12.73 -31.42 -3.63
CA ASP A 318 -12.14 -32.06 -4.82
C ASP A 318 -11.00 -33.03 -4.43
N ALA A 319 -10.76 -33.20 -3.12
CA ALA A 319 -9.71 -34.09 -2.62
C ALA A 319 -10.14 -35.57 -2.69
N GLY A 320 -9.22 -36.42 -3.06
CA GLY A 320 -9.40 -37.88 -3.16
C GLY A 320 -8.21 -38.63 -2.56
N ASN A 321 -8.24 -39.98 -2.68
CA ASN A 321 -7.22 -40.88 -2.11
C ASN A 321 -5.93 -40.86 -2.97
N VAL A 322 -5.28 -39.68 -3.07
CA VAL A 322 -4.10 -39.46 -3.89
C VAL A 322 -2.97 -38.87 -3.05
N LEU A 323 -1.80 -39.53 -3.09
CA LEU A 323 -0.55 -38.90 -2.66
C LEU A 323 -0.19 -37.77 -3.64
N ARG A 324 -0.05 -36.59 -3.10
CA ARG A 324 0.25 -35.41 -3.92
C ARG A 324 1.72 -35.43 -4.38
N PRO A 325 2.00 -35.20 -5.67
CA PRO A 325 3.35 -35.23 -6.20
C PRO A 325 4.21 -34.09 -5.63
N TYR A 326 3.60 -32.95 -5.35
CA TYR A 326 4.29 -31.80 -4.76
C TYR A 326 3.39 -31.00 -3.83
N THR A 327 4.01 -30.16 -3.03
CA THR A 327 3.39 -29.06 -2.29
C THR A 327 4.23 -27.81 -2.50
N SER A 328 3.60 -26.69 -2.80
CA SER A 328 4.24 -25.39 -3.02
C SER A 328 3.56 -24.35 -2.16
N LEU A 329 4.34 -23.52 -1.47
CA LEU A 329 3.86 -22.44 -0.62
C LEU A 329 4.55 -21.13 -1.03
N LYS A 330 3.79 -20.05 -1.10
CA LYS A 330 4.29 -18.68 -1.33
C LYS A 330 4.19 -17.89 -0.06
#